data_ecb9120e1436a9c6f9f78c97c170008a
#
_entry.id   ecb9120e1436a9c6f9f78c97c170008a
#
_cell.length_a   1.000
_cell.length_b   1.000
_cell.length_c   1.000
_cell.angle_alpha   90.00
_cell.angle_beta   90.00
_cell.angle_gamma   90.00
#
_symmetry.space_group_name_H-M   'P 1'
#
loop_
_entity.id
_entity.type
_entity.pdbx_description
1 polymer ?
#
loop_
_entity_poly.entity_id
_entity_poly.type
_entity_poly.pdbx_seq_one_letter_code
_entity_poly.pdbx_strand_id
1 'polypeptide(L)'
;MDQKGTNENGLIIDIFPDARKSIDVFSNLKSANYLPYVMAAIWAKENRLNDALILNQHDRICDSTIANIFWIKDKKIFTPPLNEGCVAGVMRKKILELATVNSDHLVQEAILTQEILLQADEVFLTNAVTGIRWVKECRDKIYKKTIGSKIFTALDQTI
;
A
#
# COMPACT_ATOMS: atom_id res chain seq x y z
N MET A 1 12.95 -7.47 23.23
CA MET A 1 12.64 -7.08 21.82
C MET A 1 11.20 -7.47 21.59
N ASP A 2 10.31 -6.50 21.69
CA ASP A 2 8.89 -6.78 21.48
C ASP A 2 8.65 -7.20 20.05
N GLN A 3 7.97 -8.32 19.86
CA GLN A 3 7.48 -8.78 18.58
C GLN A 3 6.69 -7.64 17.94
N LYS A 4 7.12 -7.16 16.77
CA LYS A 4 6.37 -6.22 15.94
C LYS A 4 4.98 -6.82 15.77
N GLY A 5 4.00 -6.22 16.44
CA GLY A 5 2.64 -6.77 16.50
C GLY A 5 2.11 -6.98 15.09
N THR A 6 1.87 -8.23 14.76
CA THR A 6 1.11 -8.57 13.57
C THR A 6 -0.23 -7.87 13.69
N ASN A 7 -0.60 -7.10 12.68
CA ASN A 7 -1.91 -6.45 12.58
C ASN A 7 -2.99 -7.55 12.43
N GLU A 8 -3.35 -8.21 13.55
CA GLU A 8 -4.27 -9.35 13.54
C GLU A 8 -5.67 -8.96 13.08
N ASN A 9 -6.12 -7.76 13.42
CA ASN A 9 -7.48 -7.28 13.11
C ASN A 9 -7.64 -6.70 11.70
N GLY A 10 -6.55 -6.47 10.97
CA GLY A 10 -6.55 -5.81 9.67
C GLY A 10 -6.77 -4.30 9.75
N LEU A 11 -6.46 -3.59 8.67
CA LEU A 11 -6.69 -2.16 8.55
C LEU A 11 -8.05 -1.90 7.89
N ILE A 12 -8.76 -0.91 8.41
CA ILE A 12 -9.92 -0.30 7.76
C ILE A 12 -9.44 0.99 7.13
N ILE A 13 -9.57 1.12 5.82
CA ILE A 13 -9.08 2.25 5.05
C ILE A 13 -10.14 2.80 4.11
N ASP A 14 -9.95 4.02 3.62
CA ASP A 14 -10.70 4.58 2.49
C ASP A 14 -9.81 5.53 1.69
N ILE A 15 -10.36 6.10 0.64
CA ILE A 15 -9.67 7.01 -0.28
C ILE A 15 -9.93 8.45 0.17
N PHE A 16 -8.86 9.21 0.38
CA PHE A 16 -8.95 10.62 0.74
C PHE A 16 -9.51 11.43 -0.45
N PRO A 17 -10.63 12.16 -0.27
CA PRO A 17 -11.32 12.81 -1.38
C PRO A 17 -10.73 14.15 -1.79
N ASP A 18 -10.18 14.94 -0.84
CA ASP A 18 -10.04 16.38 -0.96
C ASP A 18 -8.75 16.86 -1.63
N ALA A 19 -7.73 16.01 -1.75
CA ALA A 19 -6.46 16.40 -2.38
C ALA A 19 -5.91 15.36 -3.33
N ARG A 20 -5.08 15.82 -4.25
CA ARG A 20 -4.33 15.00 -5.21
C ARG A 20 -2.84 15.26 -5.05
N LYS A 21 -2.05 14.20 -5.09
CA LYS A 21 -0.60 14.29 -5.15
C LYS A 21 -0.18 14.61 -6.58
N SER A 22 0.68 15.61 -6.77
CA SER A 22 1.30 15.88 -8.07
C SER A 22 2.26 14.76 -8.47
N ILE A 23 2.40 14.54 -9.77
CA ILE A 23 3.42 13.67 -10.34
C ILE A 23 4.49 14.56 -10.95
N ASP A 24 5.66 14.59 -10.32
CA ASP A 24 6.83 15.34 -10.74
C ASP A 24 8.13 14.57 -10.40
N VAL A 25 9.27 15.14 -10.70
CA VAL A 25 10.60 14.53 -10.47
C VAL A 25 10.91 14.25 -8.99
N PHE A 26 10.17 14.86 -8.06
CA PHE A 26 10.35 14.69 -6.62
C PHE A 26 9.32 13.77 -5.98
N SER A 27 8.30 13.34 -6.72
CA SER A 27 7.17 12.56 -6.19
C SER A 27 7.58 11.25 -5.54
N ASN A 28 8.67 10.64 -6.02
CA ASN A 28 9.18 9.38 -5.49
C ASN A 28 10.04 9.55 -4.23
N LEU A 29 10.39 10.78 -3.88
CA LEU A 29 11.15 11.08 -2.67
C LEU A 29 10.22 11.24 -1.46
N LYS A 30 10.63 10.72 -0.33
CA LYS A 30 9.98 11.01 0.95
C LYS A 30 10.46 12.38 1.44
N SER A 31 9.89 13.45 0.90
CA SER A 31 10.27 14.83 1.15
C SER A 31 9.36 15.52 2.17
N ALA A 32 9.73 16.75 2.57
CA ALA A 32 8.92 17.59 3.45
C ALA A 32 7.65 18.16 2.80
N ASN A 33 7.44 18.01 1.49
CA ASN A 33 6.18 18.35 0.81
C ASN A 33 5.10 17.32 1.14
N TYR A 34 4.61 17.36 2.37
CA TYR A 34 3.88 16.30 3.03
C TYR A 34 2.42 16.64 3.29
N LEU A 35 1.99 17.84 2.90
CA LEU A 35 0.66 18.34 3.26
C LEU A 35 -0.49 17.43 2.84
N PRO A 36 -0.54 16.86 1.61
CA PRO A 36 -1.63 15.94 1.25
C PRO A 36 -1.70 14.71 2.17
N TYR A 37 -0.55 14.18 2.58
CA TYR A 37 -0.48 13.03 3.48
C TYR A 37 -0.96 13.36 4.90
N VAL A 38 -0.56 14.54 5.44
CA VAL A 38 -1.01 15.00 6.75
C VAL A 38 -2.51 15.22 6.77
N MET A 39 -3.06 15.89 5.76
CA MET A 39 -4.51 16.14 5.64
C MET A 39 -5.28 14.82 5.52
N ALA A 40 -4.79 13.89 4.73
CA ALA A 40 -5.39 12.56 4.61
C ALA A 40 -5.34 11.77 5.93
N ALA A 41 -4.25 11.88 6.69
CA ALA A 41 -4.14 11.23 8.00
C ALA A 41 -5.11 11.82 9.04
N ILE A 42 -5.29 13.14 9.03
CA ILE A 42 -6.29 13.83 9.89
C ILE A 42 -7.69 13.35 9.51
N TRP A 43 -8.01 13.40 8.22
CA TRP A 43 -9.30 12.94 7.70
C TRP A 43 -9.58 11.48 8.06
N ALA A 44 -8.59 10.59 7.91
CA ALA A 44 -8.73 9.19 8.30
C ALA A 44 -9.09 9.05 9.79
N LYS A 45 -8.41 9.80 10.66
CA LYS A 45 -8.68 9.80 12.10
C LYS A 45 -10.09 10.28 12.42
N GLU A 46 -10.55 11.36 11.79
CA GLU A 46 -11.90 11.91 11.97
C GLU A 46 -12.98 10.93 11.51
N ASN A 47 -12.71 10.14 10.49
CA ASN A 47 -13.60 9.10 9.95
C ASN A 47 -13.40 7.72 10.60
N ARG A 48 -12.61 7.61 11.68
CA ARG A 48 -12.32 6.36 12.41
C ARG A 48 -11.69 5.27 11.55
N LEU A 49 -10.91 5.67 10.55
CA LEU A 49 -10.13 4.79 9.69
C LEU A 49 -8.73 4.61 10.27
N ASN A 50 -8.07 3.51 9.90
CA ASN A 50 -6.68 3.26 10.27
C ASN A 50 -5.68 3.97 9.38
N ASP A 51 -6.04 4.22 8.11
CA ASP A 51 -5.22 4.92 7.11
C ASP A 51 -6.11 5.42 5.97
N ALA A 52 -5.57 6.31 5.13
CA ALA A 52 -6.22 6.77 3.92
C ALA A 52 -5.32 6.61 2.70
N LEU A 53 -5.92 6.26 1.57
CA LEU A 53 -5.24 6.18 0.29
C LEU A 53 -5.19 7.53 -0.40
N ILE A 54 -4.07 7.81 -1.03
CA ILE A 54 -3.78 9.06 -1.74
C ILE A 54 -3.97 8.85 -3.23
N LEU A 55 -4.77 9.72 -3.85
CA LEU A 55 -4.88 9.79 -5.30
C LEU A 55 -3.82 10.73 -5.88
N ASN A 56 -3.32 10.40 -7.06
CA ASN A 56 -2.52 11.30 -7.86
C ASN A 56 -3.39 12.24 -8.73
N GLN A 57 -2.77 13.12 -9.49
CA GLN A 57 -3.45 14.08 -10.36
C GLN A 57 -4.31 13.45 -11.47
N HIS A 58 -4.21 12.16 -11.70
CA HIS A 58 -5.03 11.39 -12.64
C HIS A 58 -6.10 10.54 -11.97
N ASP A 59 -6.46 10.85 -10.72
CA ASP A 59 -7.41 10.09 -9.89
C ASP A 59 -7.06 8.61 -9.70
N ARG A 60 -5.76 8.28 -9.72
CA ARG A 60 -5.25 6.94 -9.50
C ARG A 60 -4.61 6.84 -8.12
N ILE A 61 -4.76 5.69 -7.48
CA ILE A 61 -4.19 5.45 -6.16
C ILE A 61 -2.68 5.24 -6.30
N CYS A 62 -1.89 6.03 -5.57
CA CYS A 62 -0.43 5.93 -5.59
C CYS A 62 0.17 5.46 -4.27
N ASP A 63 -0.31 5.94 -3.13
CA ASP A 63 0.21 5.62 -1.80
C ASP A 63 -0.91 5.56 -0.75
N SER A 64 -0.57 5.19 0.49
CA SER A 64 -1.32 5.58 1.68
C SER A 64 -0.62 6.74 2.39
N THR A 65 -1.12 7.19 3.56
CA THR A 65 -0.53 8.33 4.28
C THR A 65 0.92 8.09 4.70
N ILE A 66 1.32 6.85 4.95
CA ILE A 66 2.65 6.48 5.45
C ILE A 66 3.28 5.25 4.77
N ALA A 67 2.62 4.65 3.78
CA ALA A 67 3.03 3.36 3.22
C ALA A 67 2.76 3.25 1.72
N ASN A 68 3.49 2.35 1.05
CA ASN A 68 3.16 1.92 -0.30
C ASN A 68 2.02 0.90 -0.25
N ILE A 69 1.22 0.86 -1.32
CA ILE A 69 0.11 -0.07 -1.46
C ILE A 69 0.45 -1.20 -2.43
N PHE A 70 0.01 -2.41 -2.07
CA PHE A 70 0.01 -3.59 -2.92
C PHE A 70 -1.38 -4.21 -2.94
N TRP A 71 -1.73 -4.82 -4.05
CA TRP A 71 -2.96 -5.62 -4.14
C TRP A 71 -2.69 -6.95 -4.84
N ILE A 72 -3.55 -7.91 -4.56
CA ILE A 72 -3.49 -9.25 -5.13
C ILE A 72 -4.77 -9.49 -5.91
N LYS A 73 -4.62 -9.97 -7.12
CA LYS A 73 -5.72 -10.42 -7.97
C LYS A 73 -5.28 -11.67 -8.71
N ASP A 74 -6.13 -12.71 -8.70
CA ASP A 74 -5.85 -13.99 -9.36
C ASP A 74 -4.45 -14.55 -9.04
N LYS A 75 -4.07 -14.51 -7.77
CA LYS A 75 -2.76 -14.94 -7.22
C LYS A 75 -1.56 -14.12 -7.70
N LYS A 76 -1.74 -13.07 -8.48
CA LYS A 76 -0.69 -12.13 -8.89
C LYS A 76 -0.68 -10.92 -7.96
N ILE A 77 0.50 -10.41 -7.69
CA ILE A 77 0.73 -9.27 -6.81
C ILE A 77 1.05 -8.06 -7.66
N PHE A 78 0.46 -6.93 -7.31
CA PHE A 78 0.64 -5.69 -8.03
C PHE A 78 0.95 -4.53 -7.07
N THR A 79 1.64 -3.51 -7.59
CA THR A 79 1.87 -2.23 -6.91
C THR A 79 1.89 -1.11 -7.94
N PRO A 80 1.52 0.13 -7.60
CA PRO A 80 1.65 1.25 -8.52
C PRO A 80 3.10 1.46 -8.96
N PRO A 81 3.37 1.74 -10.26
CA PRO A 81 4.71 2.07 -10.72
C PRO A 81 5.13 3.47 -10.24
N LEU A 82 6.43 3.73 -10.20
CA LEU A 82 6.97 5.00 -9.71
C LEU A 82 6.50 6.21 -10.52
N ASN A 83 6.18 6.05 -11.79
CA ASN A 83 5.63 7.11 -12.63
C ASN A 83 4.18 7.48 -12.29
N GLU A 84 3.51 6.74 -11.41
CA GLU A 84 2.23 7.14 -10.80
C GLU A 84 2.43 8.05 -9.57
N GLY A 85 3.69 8.38 -9.24
CA GLY A 85 4.03 9.32 -8.18
C GLY A 85 4.11 8.72 -6.78
N CYS A 86 4.08 7.40 -6.63
CA CYS A 86 4.28 6.76 -5.32
C CYS A 86 5.70 6.98 -4.80
N VAL A 87 5.87 6.95 -3.47
CA VAL A 87 7.20 7.01 -2.85
C VAL A 87 7.98 5.75 -3.19
N ALA A 88 9.28 5.90 -3.54
CA ALA A 88 10.20 4.77 -3.76
C ALA A 88 10.60 4.12 -2.42
N GLY A 89 9.66 3.44 -1.77
CA GLY A 89 9.83 2.85 -0.45
C GLY A 89 10.82 1.68 -0.44
N VAL A 90 11.62 1.57 0.63
CA VAL A 90 12.60 0.49 0.81
C VAL A 90 11.91 -0.89 0.84
N MET A 91 10.79 -1.01 1.56
CA MET A 91 10.03 -2.25 1.61
C MET A 91 9.41 -2.61 0.26
N ARG A 92 8.89 -1.59 -0.46
CA ARG A 92 8.40 -1.78 -1.83
C ARG A 92 9.49 -2.38 -2.74
N LYS A 93 10.70 -1.82 -2.70
CA LYS A 93 11.85 -2.31 -3.46
C LYS A 93 12.19 -3.75 -3.10
N LYS A 94 12.28 -4.08 -1.81
CA LYS A 94 12.56 -5.46 -1.34
C LYS A 94 11.52 -6.47 -1.83
N ILE A 95 10.23 -6.13 -1.82
CA ILE A 95 9.17 -7.03 -2.30
C ILE A 95 9.32 -7.29 -3.79
N LEU A 96 9.60 -6.26 -4.60
CA LEU A 96 9.85 -6.40 -6.03
C LEU A 96 11.08 -7.27 -6.32
N GLU A 97 12.16 -7.11 -5.56
CA GLU A 97 13.39 -7.91 -5.70
C GLU A 97 13.18 -9.39 -5.33
N LEU A 98 12.47 -9.66 -4.23
CA LEU A 98 12.17 -11.03 -3.80
C LEU A 98 11.31 -11.80 -4.82
N ALA A 99 10.42 -11.11 -5.48
CA ALA A 99 9.59 -11.69 -6.53
C ALA A 99 10.39 -12.11 -7.77
N THR A 100 11.54 -11.50 -8.02
CA THR A 100 12.43 -11.92 -9.14
C THR A 100 13.22 -13.17 -8.81
N VAL A 101 13.41 -13.48 -7.53
CA VAL A 101 14.20 -14.63 -7.06
C VAL A 101 13.32 -15.88 -6.82
N ASN A 102 12.09 -15.69 -6.37
CA ASN A 102 11.13 -16.76 -6.08
C ASN A 102 10.03 -16.79 -7.14
N SER A 103 10.04 -17.78 -8.00
CA SER A 103 9.08 -17.97 -9.09
C SER A 103 7.61 -18.17 -8.67
N ASP A 104 7.34 -18.36 -7.38
CA ASP A 104 5.99 -18.67 -6.88
C ASP A 104 5.04 -17.46 -6.85
N HIS A 105 5.55 -16.22 -6.84
CA HIS A 105 4.73 -15.01 -6.79
C HIS A 105 5.31 -13.94 -7.71
N LEU A 106 4.70 -13.77 -8.88
CA LEU A 106 5.05 -12.69 -9.80
C LEU A 106 4.49 -11.36 -9.23
N VAL A 107 5.38 -10.41 -8.93
CA VAL A 107 4.99 -9.02 -8.61
C VAL A 107 5.14 -8.16 -9.85
N GLN A 108 4.10 -7.42 -10.18
CA GLN A 108 4.03 -6.54 -11.34
C GLN A 108 3.70 -5.10 -10.93
N GLU A 109 4.24 -4.16 -11.65
CA GLU A 109 3.83 -2.77 -11.54
C GLU A 109 2.62 -2.53 -12.46
N ALA A 110 1.55 -1.97 -11.91
CA ALA A 110 0.33 -1.66 -12.65
C ALA A 110 -0.39 -0.45 -12.05
N ILE A 111 -1.17 0.22 -12.88
CA ILE A 111 -2.03 1.33 -12.45
C ILE A 111 -3.11 0.80 -11.51
N LEU A 112 -3.34 1.51 -10.40
CA LEU A 112 -4.39 1.20 -9.45
C LEU A 112 -5.48 2.27 -9.48
N THR A 113 -6.66 1.91 -9.98
CA THR A 113 -7.87 2.73 -9.87
C THR A 113 -8.72 2.29 -8.68
N GLN A 114 -9.75 3.08 -8.35
CA GLN A 114 -10.70 2.72 -7.29
C GLN A 114 -11.43 1.42 -7.62
N GLU A 115 -11.80 1.22 -8.88
CA GLU A 115 -12.51 0.03 -9.36
C GLU A 115 -11.64 -1.22 -9.22
N ILE A 116 -10.36 -1.13 -9.60
CA ILE A 116 -9.40 -2.24 -9.46
C ILE A 116 -9.21 -2.58 -7.99
N LEU A 117 -9.07 -1.57 -7.11
CA LEU A 117 -8.94 -1.77 -5.68
C LEU A 117 -10.14 -2.57 -5.12
N LEU A 118 -11.36 -2.16 -5.45
CA LEU A 118 -12.58 -2.83 -4.98
C LEU A 118 -12.76 -4.26 -5.55
N GLN A 119 -12.13 -4.57 -6.67
CA GLN A 119 -12.12 -5.91 -7.27
C GLN A 119 -10.96 -6.79 -6.81
N ALA A 120 -10.01 -6.25 -6.06
CA ALA A 120 -8.88 -7.01 -5.53
C ALA A 120 -9.33 -8.13 -4.58
N ASP A 121 -8.55 -9.21 -4.51
CA ASP A 121 -8.78 -10.32 -3.58
C ASP A 121 -8.19 -10.01 -2.21
N GLU A 122 -6.97 -9.42 -2.20
CA GLU A 122 -6.26 -8.99 -0.99
C GLU A 122 -5.60 -7.62 -1.23
N VAL A 123 -5.45 -6.85 -0.16
CA VAL A 123 -4.73 -5.57 -0.16
C VAL A 123 -3.84 -5.50 1.07
N PHE A 124 -2.62 -4.98 0.91
CA PHE A 124 -1.73 -4.72 2.02
C PHE A 124 -0.90 -3.46 1.81
N LEU A 125 -0.49 -2.85 2.91
CA LEU A 125 0.34 -1.65 2.98
C LEU A 125 1.72 -2.00 3.51
N THR A 126 2.77 -1.30 3.04
CA THR A 126 4.15 -1.58 3.46
C THR A 126 4.95 -0.33 3.75
N ASN A 127 5.68 -0.32 4.85
CA ASN A 127 6.71 0.67 5.13
C ASN A 127 7.87 0.07 5.94
N ALA A 128 8.97 0.83 6.08
CA ALA A 128 10.18 0.35 6.78
C ALA A 128 10.00 0.22 8.30
N VAL A 129 9.00 0.87 8.90
CA VAL A 129 8.79 0.90 10.35
C VAL A 129 7.91 -0.25 10.82
N THR A 130 6.77 -0.44 10.14
CA THR A 130 5.75 -1.42 10.55
C THR A 130 5.76 -2.71 9.71
N GLY A 131 6.61 -2.77 8.68
CA GLY A 131 6.65 -3.91 7.77
C GLY A 131 5.41 -3.96 6.87
N ILE A 132 4.83 -5.15 6.74
CA ILE A 132 3.61 -5.39 5.96
C ILE A 132 2.40 -5.37 6.90
N ARG A 133 1.37 -4.63 6.52
CA ARG A 133 0.09 -4.57 7.22
C ARG A 133 -1.04 -4.86 6.25
N TRP A 134 -1.78 -5.92 6.48
CA TRP A 134 -2.91 -6.27 5.62
C TRP A 134 -4.11 -5.36 5.85
N VAL A 135 -4.86 -5.13 4.78
CA VAL A 135 -6.10 -4.35 4.80
C VAL A 135 -7.27 -5.33 4.89
N LYS A 136 -8.12 -5.12 5.88
CA LYS A 136 -9.35 -5.89 6.07
C LYS A 136 -10.47 -5.34 5.22
N GLU A 137 -10.60 -4.02 5.17
CA GLU A 137 -11.79 -3.37 4.63
C GLU A 137 -11.45 -2.04 3.96
N CYS A 138 -12.07 -1.79 2.82
CA CYS A 138 -12.12 -0.47 2.17
C CYS A 138 -13.55 -0.25 1.70
N ARG A 139 -14.24 0.77 2.26
CA ARG A 139 -15.70 0.97 2.06
C ARG A 139 -16.48 -0.29 2.41
N ASP A 140 -17.30 -0.78 1.48
CA ASP A 140 -18.10 -2.01 1.65
C ASP A 140 -17.36 -3.29 1.25
N LYS A 141 -16.10 -3.17 0.81
CA LYS A 141 -15.29 -4.31 0.37
C LYS A 141 -14.46 -4.88 1.51
N ILE A 142 -14.68 -6.16 1.79
CA ILE A 142 -13.86 -6.95 2.72
C ILE A 142 -12.87 -7.80 1.91
N TYR A 143 -11.58 -7.72 2.29
CA TYR A 143 -10.49 -8.44 1.64
C TYR A 143 -10.12 -9.71 2.38
N LYS A 144 -9.54 -10.68 1.67
CA LYS A 144 -8.97 -11.91 2.23
C LYS A 144 -7.57 -11.65 2.79
N LYS A 145 -7.08 -12.58 3.62
CA LYS A 145 -5.71 -12.58 4.16
C LYS A 145 -5.11 -13.96 3.93
N THR A 146 -4.59 -14.21 2.75
CA THR A 146 -4.07 -15.55 2.39
C THR A 146 -2.64 -15.49 1.85
N ILE A 147 -2.43 -14.79 0.74
CA ILE A 147 -1.15 -14.71 0.04
C ILE A 147 -0.25 -13.66 0.69
N GLY A 148 -0.80 -12.52 1.10
CA GLY A 148 -0.06 -11.48 1.80
C GLY A 148 0.66 -11.99 3.06
N SER A 149 0.09 -12.95 3.78
CA SER A 149 0.74 -13.56 4.94
C SER A 149 1.97 -14.41 4.58
N LYS A 150 2.00 -15.06 3.42
CA LYS A 150 3.15 -15.83 2.94
C LYS A 150 4.32 -14.93 2.54
N ILE A 151 4.03 -13.79 1.93
CA ILE A 151 5.04 -12.77 1.59
C ILE A 151 5.67 -12.22 2.88
N PHE A 152 4.85 -11.98 3.90
CA PHE A 152 5.33 -11.54 5.22
C PHE A 152 6.34 -12.54 5.80
N THR A 153 6.01 -13.83 5.79
CA THR A 153 6.90 -14.89 6.29
C THR A 153 8.21 -14.97 5.50
N ALA A 154 8.16 -14.81 4.18
CA ALA A 154 9.35 -14.84 3.31
C ALA A 154 10.26 -13.61 3.56
N LEU A 155 9.68 -12.44 3.82
CA LEU A 155 10.44 -11.22 4.15
C LEU A 155 11.08 -11.29 5.53
N ASP A 156 10.37 -11.84 6.53
CA ASP A 156 10.85 -11.94 7.91
C ASP A 156 12.05 -12.92 8.03
N GLN A 157 12.16 -13.88 7.13
CA GLN A 157 13.29 -14.80 7.02
C GLN A 157 14.53 -14.17 6.33
N THR A 158 14.38 -13.01 5.70
CA THR A 158 15.44 -12.35 4.91
C THR A 158 16.00 -11.09 5.61
N ILE A 159 15.46 -10.73 6.78
CA ILE A 159 15.90 -9.62 7.64
C ILE A 159 16.59 -10.16 8.87
#